data_76ab018847ddc812005b1a4ca055aa34
#
_entry.id   76ab018847ddc812005b1a4ca055aa34
#
_cell.length_a   1.000
_cell.length_b   1.000
_cell.length_c   1.000
_cell.angle_alpha   90.00
_cell.angle_beta   90.00
_cell.angle_gamma   90.00
#
_symmetry.space_group_name_H-M   'P 1'
#
loop_
_entity.id
_entity.type
_entity.pdbx_description
1 polymer ?
#
loop_
_entity_poly.entity_id
_entity_poly.type
_entity_poly.pdbx_seq_one_letter_code
_entity_poly.pdbx_strand_id
1 'polypeptide(L)'
;MTLQQLKYIITVAECGNITEAAEKLFIAQPSLTSAIHSIEKELGITAFIRSNKGVELTRDGETLLSYARQVLEQIDVMKEHFNGERSQKPHFSVSCQHYSFAVNAFVDVIRKYNADSYSFTLRETQTYEIIDDVSVGRSEIGILYLSQHNESVLTKLISKNDVIFEEI
;
A
#
# COMPACT_ATOMS: atom_id res chain seq x y z
N MET A 1 7.83 10.96 -14.31
CA MET A 1 7.85 9.77 -13.41
C MET A 1 7.26 8.57 -14.12
N THR A 2 7.86 7.37 -13.98
CA THR A 2 7.44 6.12 -14.63
C THR A 2 7.29 4.99 -13.59
N LEU A 3 6.51 3.96 -13.93
CA LEU A 3 6.34 2.77 -13.06
C LEU A 3 7.66 2.05 -12.79
N GLN A 4 8.55 2.03 -13.79
CA GLN A 4 9.87 1.44 -13.64
C GLN A 4 10.71 2.20 -12.61
N GLN A 5 10.61 3.51 -12.60
CA GLN A 5 11.29 4.34 -11.60
C GLN A 5 10.73 4.12 -10.19
N LEU A 6 9.40 3.92 -10.02
CA LEU A 6 8.82 3.56 -8.73
C LEU A 6 9.35 2.21 -8.22
N LYS A 7 9.47 1.20 -9.10
CA LYS A 7 10.12 -0.07 -8.76
C LYS A 7 11.56 0.11 -8.30
N TYR A 8 12.30 1.02 -8.91
CA TYR A 8 13.67 1.32 -8.51
C TYR A 8 13.74 1.89 -7.08
N ILE A 9 12.85 2.84 -6.74
CA ILE A 9 12.74 3.40 -5.37
C ILE A 9 12.50 2.28 -4.36
N ILE A 10 11.54 1.39 -4.63
CA ILE A 10 11.22 0.28 -3.73
C ILE A 10 12.41 -0.66 -3.57
N THR A 11 13.03 -1.08 -4.67
CA THR A 11 14.15 -2.02 -4.62
C THR A 11 15.37 -1.43 -3.89
N VAL A 12 15.68 -0.14 -4.07
CA VAL A 12 16.78 0.52 -3.34
C VAL A 12 16.46 0.63 -1.86
N ALA A 13 15.21 0.93 -1.49
CA ALA A 13 14.79 0.97 -0.09
C ALA A 13 14.89 -0.41 0.60
N GLU A 14 14.55 -1.48 -0.13
CA GLU A 14 14.64 -2.85 0.38
C GLU A 14 16.08 -3.33 0.56
N CYS A 15 16.96 -3.03 -0.40
CA CYS A 15 18.35 -3.46 -0.36
C CYS A 15 19.21 -2.60 0.58
N GLY A 16 18.85 -1.33 0.82
CA GLY A 16 19.68 -0.37 1.55
C GLY A 16 21.02 -0.07 0.87
N ASN A 17 21.21 -0.52 -0.37
CA ASN A 17 22.44 -0.41 -1.14
C ASN A 17 22.13 -0.30 -2.64
N ILE A 18 22.64 0.77 -3.28
CA ILE A 18 22.37 1.03 -4.71
C ILE A 18 23.02 -0.02 -5.61
N THR A 19 24.20 -0.52 -5.27
CA THR A 19 24.88 -1.53 -6.09
C THR A 19 24.13 -2.85 -6.07
N GLU A 20 23.75 -3.32 -4.90
CA GLU A 20 22.94 -4.53 -4.72
C GLU A 20 21.56 -4.40 -5.41
N ALA A 21 20.92 -3.25 -5.26
CA ALA A 21 19.66 -2.97 -5.96
C ALA A 21 19.80 -3.01 -7.49
N ALA A 22 20.90 -2.47 -8.02
CA ALA A 22 21.18 -2.48 -9.45
C ALA A 22 21.41 -3.92 -9.97
N GLU A 23 22.12 -4.75 -9.22
CA GLU A 23 22.32 -6.17 -9.51
C GLU A 23 20.99 -6.92 -9.49
N LYS A 24 20.15 -6.73 -8.47
CA LYS A 24 18.81 -7.32 -8.35
C LYS A 24 17.89 -6.92 -9.51
N LEU A 25 18.05 -5.70 -10.02
CA LEU A 25 17.28 -5.14 -11.14
C LEU A 25 17.88 -5.46 -12.52
N PHE A 26 19.05 -6.11 -12.58
CA PHE A 26 19.79 -6.39 -13.81
C PHE A 26 20.08 -5.15 -14.65
N ILE A 27 20.46 -4.04 -14.02
CA ILE A 27 20.83 -2.78 -14.66
C ILE A 27 22.17 -2.26 -14.16
N ALA A 28 22.79 -1.34 -14.92
CA ALA A 28 24.00 -0.67 -14.47
C ALA A 28 23.70 0.30 -13.32
N GLN A 29 24.52 0.28 -12.27
CA GLN A 29 24.40 1.15 -11.10
C GLN A 29 24.30 2.65 -11.45
N PRO A 30 25.07 3.21 -12.43
CA PRO A 30 24.89 4.60 -12.83
C PRO A 30 23.49 4.89 -13.41
N SER A 31 22.88 3.94 -14.12
CA SER A 31 21.52 4.07 -14.66
C SER A 31 20.48 4.15 -13.54
N LEU A 32 20.61 3.29 -12.52
CA LEU A 32 19.76 3.31 -11.35
C LEU A 32 19.89 4.64 -10.59
N THR A 33 21.12 5.10 -10.36
CA THR A 33 21.38 6.38 -9.69
C THR A 33 20.76 7.55 -10.47
N SER A 34 20.92 7.58 -11.79
CA SER A 34 20.33 8.62 -12.65
C SER A 34 18.79 8.61 -12.60
N ALA A 35 18.19 7.44 -12.59
CA ALA A 35 16.74 7.30 -12.50
C ALA A 35 16.19 7.81 -11.15
N ILE A 36 16.86 7.51 -10.04
CA ILE A 36 16.50 8.02 -8.71
C ILE A 36 16.61 9.55 -8.69
N HIS A 37 17.72 10.11 -9.13
CA HIS A 37 17.89 11.57 -9.19
C HIS A 37 16.86 12.27 -10.08
N SER A 38 16.42 11.60 -11.16
CA SER A 38 15.36 12.12 -12.03
C SER A 38 14.03 12.26 -11.28
N ILE A 39 13.65 11.28 -10.46
CA ILE A 39 12.44 11.35 -9.61
C ILE A 39 12.59 12.42 -8.54
N GLU A 40 13.69 12.41 -7.81
CA GLU A 40 13.96 13.39 -6.76
C GLU A 40 13.86 14.82 -7.30
N LYS A 41 14.43 15.06 -8.47
CA LYS A 41 14.36 16.35 -9.17
C LYS A 41 12.94 16.70 -9.61
N GLU A 42 12.19 15.75 -10.16
CA GLU A 42 10.82 15.96 -10.62
C GLU A 42 9.88 16.31 -9.45
N LEU A 43 10.07 15.65 -8.29
CA LEU A 43 9.26 15.87 -7.09
C LEU A 43 9.79 16.98 -6.17
N GLY A 44 11.00 17.49 -6.42
CA GLY A 44 11.65 18.51 -5.59
C GLY A 44 12.03 18.01 -4.20
N ILE A 45 12.32 16.72 -4.04
CA ILE A 45 12.65 16.08 -2.76
C ILE A 45 14.02 15.39 -2.83
N THR A 46 14.54 15.05 -1.67
CA THR A 46 15.63 14.08 -1.53
C THR A 46 15.05 12.83 -0.87
N ALA A 47 14.95 11.73 -1.62
CA ALA A 47 14.36 10.49 -1.11
C ALA A 47 15.37 9.66 -0.32
N PHE A 48 16.65 9.69 -0.73
CA PHE A 48 17.70 8.89 -0.14
C PHE A 48 18.90 9.73 0.31
N ILE A 49 19.46 9.39 1.46
CA ILE A 49 20.75 9.89 1.93
C ILE A 49 21.75 8.75 1.95
N ARG A 50 23.02 9.08 1.58
CA ARG A 50 24.11 8.13 1.64
C ARG A 50 24.78 8.23 3.00
N SER A 51 24.98 7.08 3.64
CA SER A 51 25.73 6.95 4.89
C SER A 51 26.86 5.93 4.73
N ASN A 52 27.74 5.86 5.72
CA ASN A 52 28.79 4.84 5.77
C ASN A 52 28.23 3.40 5.88
N LYS A 53 26.94 3.27 6.16
CA LYS A 53 26.23 1.99 6.29
C LYS A 53 25.44 1.62 5.04
N GLY A 54 25.42 2.50 4.03
CA GLY A 54 24.65 2.30 2.79
C GLY A 54 23.75 3.49 2.46
N VAL A 55 22.53 3.22 2.04
CA VAL A 55 21.52 4.20 1.63
C VAL A 55 20.34 4.11 2.59
N GLU A 56 19.97 5.24 3.16
CA GLU A 56 18.86 5.36 4.10
C GLU A 56 17.79 6.28 3.52
N LEU A 57 16.50 6.00 3.82
CA LEU A 57 15.38 6.86 3.42
C LEU A 57 15.36 8.13 4.27
N THR A 58 15.02 9.25 3.63
CA THR A 58 14.56 10.45 4.32
C THR A 58 13.08 10.31 4.68
N ARG A 59 12.51 11.26 5.43
CA ARG A 59 11.07 11.32 5.70
C ARG A 59 10.26 11.45 4.40
N ASP A 60 10.73 12.24 3.45
CA ASP A 60 10.09 12.37 2.13
C ASP A 60 10.25 11.08 1.32
N GLY A 61 11.39 10.38 1.46
CA GLY A 61 11.64 9.07 0.88
C GLY A 61 10.70 7.99 1.41
N GLU A 62 10.42 7.97 2.71
CA GLU A 62 9.43 7.05 3.32
C GLU A 62 8.02 7.30 2.76
N THR A 63 7.65 8.58 2.64
CA THR A 63 6.37 8.98 2.05
C THR A 63 6.29 8.56 0.58
N LEU A 64 7.33 8.82 -0.21
CA LEU A 64 7.42 8.40 -1.61
C LEU A 64 7.34 6.88 -1.75
N LEU A 65 8.04 6.12 -0.89
CA LEU A 65 8.01 4.65 -0.87
C LEU A 65 6.61 4.12 -0.62
N SER A 66 5.87 4.72 0.32
CA SER A 66 4.49 4.36 0.61
C SER A 66 3.60 4.54 -0.63
N TYR A 67 3.64 5.70 -1.27
CA TYR A 67 2.87 5.94 -2.49
C TYR A 67 3.32 5.06 -3.67
N ALA A 68 4.62 4.82 -3.82
CA ALA A 68 5.13 3.95 -4.87
C ALA A 68 4.58 2.52 -4.77
N ARG A 69 4.51 1.96 -3.54
CA ARG A 69 3.92 0.65 -3.29
C ARG A 69 2.44 0.62 -3.64
N GLN A 70 1.68 1.63 -3.21
CA GLN A 70 0.25 1.74 -3.51
C GLN A 70 -0.02 1.79 -5.02
N VAL A 71 0.73 2.60 -5.76
CA VAL A 71 0.58 2.71 -7.22
C VAL A 71 0.85 1.38 -7.92
N LEU A 72 1.91 0.66 -7.54
CA LEU A 72 2.22 -0.64 -8.16
C LEU A 72 1.18 -1.70 -7.80
N GLU A 73 0.69 -1.71 -6.57
CA GLU A 73 -0.40 -2.59 -6.14
C GLU A 73 -1.68 -2.36 -6.98
N GLN A 74 -2.07 -1.10 -7.20
CA GLN A 74 -3.23 -0.77 -8.05
C GLN A 74 -3.06 -1.22 -9.50
N ILE A 75 -1.83 -1.14 -10.03
CA ILE A 75 -1.53 -1.64 -11.38
C ILE A 75 -1.66 -3.15 -11.45
N ASP A 76 -1.22 -3.85 -10.43
CA ASP A 76 -1.32 -5.31 -10.42
C ASP A 76 -2.78 -5.75 -10.29
N VAL A 77 -3.61 -5.09 -9.47
CA VAL A 77 -5.07 -5.25 -9.43
C VAL A 77 -5.70 -5.00 -10.81
N MET A 78 -5.31 -3.91 -11.47
CA MET A 78 -5.80 -3.59 -12.82
C MET A 78 -5.42 -4.67 -13.83
N LYS A 79 -4.19 -5.16 -13.81
CA LYS A 79 -3.73 -6.24 -14.72
C LYS A 79 -4.49 -7.53 -14.47
N GLU A 80 -4.69 -7.93 -13.22
CA GLU A 80 -5.47 -9.11 -12.84
C GLU A 80 -6.91 -9.01 -13.38
N HIS A 81 -7.50 -7.81 -13.32
CA HIS A 81 -8.85 -7.58 -13.83
C HIS A 81 -8.96 -7.77 -15.35
N PHE A 82 -7.96 -7.29 -16.12
CA PHE A 82 -8.03 -7.27 -17.59
C PHE A 82 -7.36 -8.47 -18.29
N ASN A 83 -6.35 -9.08 -17.69
CA ASN A 83 -5.62 -10.18 -18.35
C ASN A 83 -6.38 -11.51 -18.38
N GLY A 84 -7.58 -11.57 -17.75
CA GLY A 84 -8.34 -12.83 -17.69
C GLY A 84 -7.63 -13.95 -16.90
N GLU A 85 -6.39 -13.74 -16.52
CA GLU A 85 -5.73 -14.42 -15.42
C GLU A 85 -6.35 -13.84 -14.13
N ARG A 86 -7.65 -14.06 -13.98
CA ARG A 86 -8.19 -14.08 -12.61
C ARG A 86 -7.24 -15.00 -11.87
N SER A 87 -6.44 -14.47 -10.98
CA SER A 87 -6.10 -15.25 -9.81
C SER A 87 -7.43 -15.91 -9.48
N GLN A 88 -7.56 -17.25 -9.66
CA GLN A 88 -8.85 -17.94 -9.56
C GLN A 88 -9.43 -17.81 -8.16
N LYS A 89 -8.74 -17.07 -7.30
CA LYS A 89 -9.11 -16.83 -5.91
C LYS A 89 -9.77 -15.46 -5.80
N PRO A 90 -11.07 -15.40 -5.50
CA PRO A 90 -11.70 -14.15 -5.10
C PRO A 90 -10.86 -13.48 -4.02
N HIS A 91 -10.63 -12.19 -4.16
CA HIS A 91 -9.93 -11.40 -3.17
C HIS A 91 -10.90 -10.94 -2.10
N PHE A 92 -10.47 -10.94 -0.84
CA PHE A 92 -11.23 -10.38 0.28
C PHE A 92 -10.27 -9.58 1.15
N SER A 93 -10.48 -8.27 1.21
CA SER A 93 -9.64 -7.34 1.95
C SER A 93 -10.43 -6.52 2.97
N VAL A 94 -9.83 -6.35 4.13
CA VAL A 94 -10.38 -5.60 5.25
C VAL A 94 -9.36 -4.58 5.74
N SER A 95 -9.76 -3.32 5.88
CA SER A 95 -8.98 -2.29 6.56
C SER A 95 -9.56 -2.01 7.94
N CYS A 96 -8.72 -1.99 8.97
CA CYS A 96 -9.14 -1.71 10.34
C CYS A 96 -8.03 -1.01 11.12
N GLN A 97 -8.37 -0.45 12.28
CA GLN A 97 -7.37 -0.11 13.28
C GLN A 97 -6.91 -1.39 14.01
N HIS A 98 -5.92 -1.25 14.88
CA HIS A 98 -5.40 -2.36 15.67
C HIS A 98 -6.44 -2.88 16.69
N TYR A 99 -7.39 -3.69 16.21
CA TYR A 99 -8.43 -4.32 17.03
C TYR A 99 -8.24 -5.84 17.09
N SER A 100 -7.97 -6.38 18.26
CA SER A 100 -7.80 -7.82 18.46
C SER A 100 -9.01 -8.64 18.00
N PHE A 101 -10.24 -8.11 18.18
CA PHE A 101 -11.45 -8.79 17.71
C PHE A 101 -11.53 -8.86 16.19
N ALA A 102 -11.11 -7.81 15.47
CA ALA A 102 -11.12 -7.79 14.01
C ALA A 102 -10.13 -8.81 13.43
N VAL A 103 -8.92 -8.88 14.02
CA VAL A 103 -7.92 -9.89 13.65
C VAL A 103 -8.46 -11.30 13.89
N ASN A 104 -9.07 -11.57 15.03
CA ASN A 104 -9.63 -12.90 15.35
C ASN A 104 -10.77 -13.26 14.39
N ALA A 105 -11.70 -12.33 14.13
CA ALA A 105 -12.78 -12.56 13.18
C ALA A 105 -12.26 -12.82 11.76
N PHE A 106 -11.23 -12.08 11.33
CA PHE A 106 -10.57 -12.27 10.04
C PHE A 106 -9.90 -13.65 9.92
N VAL A 107 -9.21 -14.10 10.97
CA VAL A 107 -8.63 -15.46 11.03
C VAL A 107 -9.71 -16.53 10.94
N ASP A 108 -10.85 -16.33 11.60
CA ASP A 108 -11.97 -17.28 11.53
C ASP A 108 -12.61 -17.33 10.14
N VAL A 109 -12.68 -16.19 9.43
CA VAL A 109 -13.09 -16.16 8.01
C VAL A 109 -12.12 -16.97 7.14
N ILE A 110 -10.80 -16.76 7.29
CA ILE A 110 -9.78 -17.54 6.56
C ILE A 110 -9.94 -19.05 6.80
N ARG A 111 -10.14 -19.45 8.05
CA ARG A 111 -10.34 -20.86 8.41
C ARG A 111 -11.60 -21.46 7.80
N LYS A 112 -12.67 -20.68 7.73
CA LYS A 112 -13.96 -21.13 7.21
C LYS A 112 -13.97 -21.27 5.68
N TYR A 113 -13.28 -20.38 4.95
CA TYR A 113 -13.37 -20.29 3.49
C TYR A 113 -12.16 -20.85 2.74
N ASN A 114 -11.22 -21.45 3.42
CA ASN A 114 -10.01 -22.07 2.89
C ASN A 114 -9.09 -21.13 2.10
N ALA A 115 -7.91 -20.84 2.64
CA ALA A 115 -6.91 -19.95 2.04
C ALA A 115 -6.44 -20.38 0.63
N ASP A 116 -6.68 -21.63 0.23
CA ASP A 116 -6.38 -22.10 -1.12
C ASP A 116 -7.35 -21.59 -2.17
N SER A 117 -8.56 -21.17 -1.77
CA SER A 117 -9.63 -20.72 -2.67
C SER A 117 -9.78 -19.20 -2.74
N TYR A 118 -9.23 -18.45 -1.79
CA TYR A 118 -9.36 -16.99 -1.67
C TYR A 118 -8.01 -16.35 -1.37
N SER A 119 -7.82 -15.11 -1.86
CA SER A 119 -6.75 -14.23 -1.42
C SER A 119 -7.30 -13.32 -0.30
N PHE A 120 -6.68 -13.34 0.87
CA PHE A 120 -7.11 -12.58 2.03
C PHE A 120 -6.07 -11.51 2.39
N THR A 121 -6.51 -10.27 2.59
CA THR A 121 -5.67 -9.17 3.03
C THR A 121 -6.28 -8.45 4.22
N LEU A 122 -5.56 -8.32 5.32
CA LEU A 122 -5.90 -7.47 6.45
C LEU A 122 -4.91 -6.30 6.51
N ARG A 123 -5.43 -5.08 6.47
CA ARG A 123 -4.64 -3.84 6.56
C ARG A 123 -4.92 -3.16 7.89
N GLU A 124 -3.88 -2.99 8.68
CA GLU A 124 -3.95 -2.17 9.89
C GLU A 124 -3.51 -0.75 9.57
N THR A 125 -4.42 0.22 9.73
CA THR A 125 -4.17 1.61 9.38
C THR A 125 -4.99 2.60 10.21
N GLN A 126 -4.90 3.89 9.92
CA GLN A 126 -5.60 4.94 10.67
C GLN A 126 -7.04 5.13 10.17
N THR A 127 -7.90 5.68 11.02
CA THR A 127 -9.34 5.83 10.77
C THR A 127 -9.68 6.47 9.42
N TYR A 128 -9.00 7.55 9.04
CA TYR A 128 -9.27 8.23 7.76
C TYR A 128 -8.78 7.42 6.55
N GLU A 129 -7.70 6.67 6.71
CA GLU A 129 -7.15 5.79 5.66
C GLU A 129 -8.06 4.58 5.42
N ILE A 130 -8.75 4.09 6.47
CA ILE A 130 -9.74 3.01 6.33
C ILE A 130 -10.89 3.44 5.41
N ILE A 131 -11.40 4.66 5.59
CA ILE A 131 -12.48 5.20 4.73
C ILE A 131 -11.96 5.39 3.30
N ASP A 132 -10.75 5.89 3.14
CA ASP A 132 -10.11 6.04 1.83
C ASP A 132 -9.88 4.68 1.15
N ASP A 133 -9.37 3.68 1.88
CA ASP A 133 -9.17 2.32 1.38
C ASP A 133 -10.45 1.70 0.82
N VAL A 134 -11.58 1.88 1.50
CA VAL A 134 -12.88 1.39 1.02
C VAL A 134 -13.37 2.21 -0.16
N SER A 135 -13.24 3.54 -0.12
CA SER A 135 -13.76 4.43 -1.18
C SER A 135 -13.07 4.22 -2.52
N VAL A 136 -11.77 3.87 -2.51
CA VAL A 136 -10.99 3.59 -3.73
C VAL A 136 -10.91 2.10 -4.07
N GLY A 137 -11.63 1.24 -3.35
CA GLY A 137 -11.68 -0.20 -3.61
C GLY A 137 -10.40 -0.97 -3.25
N ARG A 138 -9.56 -0.43 -2.36
CA ARG A 138 -8.40 -1.14 -1.79
C ARG A 138 -8.80 -2.18 -0.75
N SER A 139 -9.94 -1.97 -0.11
CA SER A 139 -10.56 -2.93 0.81
C SER A 139 -12.06 -2.97 0.59
N GLU A 140 -12.64 -4.17 0.63
CA GLU A 140 -14.08 -4.37 0.54
C GLU A 140 -14.80 -3.94 1.81
N ILE A 141 -14.12 -4.05 2.96
CA ILE A 141 -14.69 -3.72 4.26
C ILE A 141 -13.71 -2.85 5.05
N GLY A 142 -14.26 -1.82 5.70
CA GLY A 142 -13.57 -1.01 6.70
C GLY A 142 -14.19 -1.18 8.08
N ILE A 143 -13.39 -1.44 9.12
CA ILE A 143 -13.87 -1.55 10.50
C ILE A 143 -13.38 -0.34 11.27
N LEU A 144 -14.33 0.45 11.77
CA LEU A 144 -14.10 1.70 12.50
C LEU A 144 -14.75 1.64 13.89
N TYR A 145 -14.15 2.33 14.84
CA TYR A 145 -14.81 2.58 16.13
C TYR A 145 -15.56 3.92 16.09
N LEU A 146 -16.88 3.85 16.30
CA LEU A 146 -17.73 5.02 16.41
C LEU A 146 -17.88 5.42 17.89
N SER A 147 -17.74 6.69 18.18
CA SER A 147 -17.96 7.28 19.52
C SER A 147 -18.65 8.64 19.37
N GLN A 148 -19.28 9.11 20.45
CA GLN A 148 -19.91 10.45 20.48
C GLN A 148 -18.94 11.59 20.08
N HIS A 149 -17.63 11.39 20.25
CA HIS A 149 -16.61 12.41 19.95
C HIS A 149 -16.20 12.44 18.46
N ASN A 150 -16.26 11.30 17.75
CA ASN A 150 -15.81 11.19 16.36
C ASN A 150 -16.96 11.02 15.35
N GLU A 151 -18.17 10.72 15.81
CA GLU A 151 -19.35 10.43 14.98
C GLU A 151 -19.61 11.51 13.92
N SER A 152 -19.65 12.78 14.33
CA SER A 152 -19.94 13.89 13.42
C SER A 152 -18.89 14.07 12.31
N VAL A 153 -17.62 13.74 12.60
CA VAL A 153 -16.52 13.83 11.65
C VAL A 153 -16.52 12.63 10.71
N LEU A 154 -16.69 11.43 11.27
CA LEU A 154 -16.72 10.19 10.50
C LEU A 154 -17.92 10.13 9.54
N THR A 155 -19.11 10.49 10.00
CA THR A 155 -20.32 10.54 9.16
C THR A 155 -20.13 11.47 7.95
N LYS A 156 -19.50 12.64 8.15
CA LYS A 156 -19.18 13.56 7.03
C LYS A 156 -18.17 12.97 6.06
N LEU A 157 -17.13 12.29 6.56
CA LEU A 157 -16.12 11.66 5.71
C LEU A 157 -16.70 10.50 4.92
N ILE A 158 -17.49 9.64 5.55
CA ILE A 158 -18.17 8.50 4.93
C ILE A 158 -19.11 8.98 3.83
N SER A 159 -19.96 9.97 4.12
CA SER A 159 -20.90 10.54 3.14
C SER A 159 -20.19 11.22 1.98
N LYS A 160 -19.04 11.85 2.20
CA LYS A 160 -18.26 12.51 1.16
C LYS A 160 -17.61 11.49 0.18
N ASN A 161 -17.34 10.29 0.64
CA ASN A 161 -16.62 9.26 -0.10
C ASN A 161 -17.55 8.16 -0.67
N ASP A 162 -18.87 8.36 -0.66
CA ASP A 162 -19.87 7.38 -1.16
C ASP A 162 -19.75 5.97 -0.56
N VAL A 163 -19.31 5.88 0.70
CA VAL A 163 -19.16 4.62 1.43
C VAL A 163 -20.45 4.33 2.20
N ILE A 164 -20.91 3.07 2.14
CA ILE A 164 -22.05 2.60 2.93
C ILE A 164 -21.56 2.27 4.34
N PHE A 165 -22.27 2.74 5.35
CA PHE A 165 -21.95 2.52 6.76
C PHE A 165 -23.10 1.77 7.43
N GLU A 166 -22.74 0.76 8.23
CA GLU A 166 -23.66 -0.01 9.07
C GLU A 166 -23.06 -0.14 10.48
N GLU A 167 -23.86 0.11 11.50
CA GLU A 167 -23.49 -0.06 12.91
C GLU A 167 -23.79 -1.50 13.35
N ILE A 168 -22.83 -2.15 14.00
CA ILE A 168 -22.91 -3.54 14.48
C ILE A 168 -22.70 -3.65 15.98
#